data_31c3a4dd8b222cb6219ac55eb2c97454
#
_entry.id   31c3a4dd8b222cb6219ac55eb2c97454
#
_cell.length_a   1.000
_cell.length_b   1.000
_cell.length_c   1.000
_cell.angle_alpha   90.00
_cell.angle_beta   90.00
_cell.angle_gamma   90.00
#
_symmetry.space_group_name_H-M   'P 1'
#
loop_
_entity.id
_entity.type
_entity.pdbx_description
1 polymer ?
#
loop_
_entity_poly.entity_id
_entity_poly.type
_entity_poly.pdbx_seq_one_letter_code
_entity_poly.pdbx_strand_id
1 'polypeptide(L)'
;MGVVQRERRHGVATGVVLARSGSERLPGKNLLPLAGVPLLDWVVRAGLAAGLDRIFVSSDDKAVLAAADRLDQLVGRVLAFERSERYARPWSSDMGALREVTARLDADEVVVHLRCTAPFVRAADIRMVVALLTDKGSPEWSV
;
A
#
# COMPACT_ATOMS: atom_id res chain seq x y z
N MET A 1 -29.64 21.59 21.90
CA MET A 1 -28.89 21.37 20.66
C MET A 1 -27.93 20.23 20.89
N GLY A 2 -28.25 19.05 20.37
CA GLY A 2 -27.42 17.86 20.51
C GLY A 2 -26.16 18.01 19.66
N VAL A 3 -25.00 18.02 20.30
CA VAL A 3 -23.73 17.76 19.64
C VAL A 3 -23.79 16.31 19.17
N VAL A 4 -24.00 16.10 17.87
CA VAL A 4 -23.83 14.78 17.26
C VAL A 4 -22.36 14.45 17.45
N GLN A 5 -22.04 13.64 18.46
CA GLN A 5 -20.75 12.98 18.55
C GLN A 5 -20.64 12.11 17.30
N ARG A 6 -19.84 12.55 16.32
CA ARG A 6 -19.36 11.65 15.27
C ARG A 6 -18.64 10.53 15.99
N GLU A 7 -19.26 9.36 16.04
CA GLU A 7 -18.57 8.12 16.38
C GLU A 7 -17.33 8.09 15.49
N ARG A 8 -16.16 8.20 16.10
CA ARG A 8 -14.90 8.10 15.39
C ARG A 8 -14.85 6.68 14.87
N ARG A 9 -15.08 6.51 13.58
CA ARG A 9 -14.75 5.27 12.89
C ARG A 9 -13.29 5.00 13.23
N HIS A 10 -12.96 3.80 13.68
CA HIS A 10 -11.59 3.33 13.76
C HIS A 10 -10.96 3.69 12.42
N GLY A 11 -9.89 4.51 12.43
CA GLY A 11 -9.36 5.10 11.20
C GLY A 11 -9.06 4.02 10.18
N VAL A 12 -9.57 4.21 8.96
CA VAL A 12 -9.30 3.30 7.83
C VAL A 12 -7.80 3.29 7.57
N ALA A 13 -7.20 2.11 7.49
CA ALA A 13 -5.79 1.92 7.18
C ALA A 13 -5.64 1.29 5.79
N THR A 14 -5.06 2.04 4.88
CA THR A 14 -4.88 1.66 3.48
C THR A 14 -3.42 1.37 3.17
N GLY A 15 -3.14 0.19 2.62
CA GLY A 15 -1.83 -0.16 2.09
C GLY A 15 -1.63 0.40 0.69
N VAL A 16 -0.41 0.83 0.38
CA VAL A 16 -0.02 1.22 -0.98
C VAL A 16 1.29 0.52 -1.33
N VAL A 17 1.26 -0.29 -2.39
CA VAL A 17 2.45 -0.90 -2.99
C VAL A 17 2.81 -0.13 -4.25
N LEU A 18 4.04 0.40 -4.31
CA LEU A 18 4.57 1.04 -5.51
C LEU A 18 5.46 0.05 -6.27
N ALA A 19 4.99 -0.42 -7.42
CA ALA A 19 5.62 -1.50 -8.20
C ALA A 19 5.81 -1.11 -9.67
N ARG A 20 6.70 -0.14 -9.96
CA ARG A 20 6.99 0.29 -11.33
C ARG A 20 7.71 -0.77 -12.16
N SER A 21 7.56 -0.73 -13.49
CA SER A 21 8.20 -1.64 -14.44
C SER A 21 9.73 -1.45 -14.54
N GLY A 22 10.20 -0.21 -14.47
CA GLY A 22 11.58 0.19 -14.79
C GLY A 22 12.63 -0.14 -13.70
N SER A 23 12.75 -1.40 -13.30
CA SER A 23 13.86 -1.85 -12.46
C SER A 23 15.07 -2.19 -13.32
N GLU A 24 16.03 -1.27 -13.42
CA GLU A 24 17.23 -1.45 -14.25
C GLU A 24 18.12 -2.60 -13.76
N ARG A 25 18.27 -2.75 -12.44
CA ARG A 25 19.13 -3.78 -11.83
C ARG A 25 18.55 -5.19 -11.91
N LEU A 26 17.23 -5.31 -11.83
CA LEU A 26 16.55 -6.57 -11.83
C LEU A 26 15.17 -6.41 -12.52
N PRO A 27 15.10 -6.59 -13.84
CA PRO A 27 13.86 -6.47 -14.59
C PRO A 27 12.76 -7.38 -14.03
N GLY A 28 11.53 -6.88 -13.94
CA GLY A 28 10.39 -7.67 -13.45
C GLY A 28 10.46 -8.07 -11.98
N LYS A 29 11.34 -7.47 -11.18
CA LYS A 29 11.61 -7.88 -9.79
C LYS A 29 10.35 -8.04 -8.93
N ASN A 30 9.34 -7.21 -9.16
CA ASN A 30 8.12 -7.23 -8.34
C ASN A 30 7.35 -8.54 -8.43
N LEU A 31 7.50 -9.27 -9.54
CA LEU A 31 6.86 -10.57 -9.79
C LEU A 31 7.83 -11.74 -9.69
N LEU A 32 9.11 -11.50 -9.43
CA LEU A 32 10.07 -12.59 -9.24
C LEU A 32 9.68 -13.43 -8.02
N PRO A 33 9.75 -14.77 -8.14
CA PRO A 33 9.37 -15.65 -7.05
C PRO A 33 10.45 -15.69 -5.96
N LEU A 34 10.01 -15.57 -4.71
CA LEU A 34 10.77 -15.91 -3.52
C LEU A 34 10.09 -17.10 -2.86
N ALA A 35 10.79 -18.23 -2.74
CA ALA A 35 10.20 -19.49 -2.30
C ALA A 35 8.91 -19.86 -3.05
N GLY A 36 8.89 -19.67 -4.38
CA GLY A 36 7.77 -20.00 -5.25
C GLY A 36 6.60 -19.00 -5.25
N VAL A 37 6.70 -17.91 -4.50
CA VAL A 37 5.64 -16.86 -4.39
C VAL A 37 6.19 -15.53 -4.87
N PRO A 38 5.49 -14.78 -5.75
CA PRO A 38 5.93 -13.49 -6.22
C PRO A 38 6.20 -12.49 -5.06
N LEU A 39 7.20 -11.65 -5.20
CA LEU A 39 7.52 -10.62 -4.17
C LEU A 39 6.33 -9.74 -3.85
N LEU A 40 5.54 -9.36 -4.86
CA LEU A 40 4.29 -8.62 -4.68
C LEU A 40 3.33 -9.32 -3.72
N ASP A 41 3.14 -10.62 -3.92
CA ASP A 41 2.20 -11.42 -3.11
C ASP A 41 2.63 -11.47 -1.64
N TRP A 42 3.95 -11.54 -1.34
CA TRP A 42 4.46 -11.53 0.03
C TRP A 42 4.05 -10.28 0.80
N VAL A 43 4.26 -9.10 0.22
CA VAL A 43 3.96 -7.84 0.92
C VAL A 43 2.46 -7.56 0.99
N VAL A 44 1.70 -7.95 -0.03
CA VAL A 44 0.23 -7.87 0.00
C VAL A 44 -0.34 -8.77 1.09
N ARG A 45 0.11 -10.01 1.19
CA ARG A 45 -0.32 -10.95 2.25
C ARG A 45 0.01 -10.42 3.64
N ALA A 46 1.19 -9.83 3.84
CA ALA A 46 1.56 -9.23 5.12
C ALA A 46 0.63 -8.06 5.50
N GLY A 47 0.30 -7.19 4.54
CA GLY A 47 -0.65 -6.10 4.74
C GLY A 47 -2.06 -6.59 5.07
N LEU A 48 -2.56 -7.58 4.36
CA LEU A 48 -3.87 -8.19 4.62
C LEU A 48 -3.91 -8.89 6.00
N ALA A 49 -2.87 -9.63 6.34
CA ALA A 49 -2.73 -10.28 7.66
C ALA A 49 -2.58 -9.27 8.80
N ALA A 50 -2.07 -8.06 8.50
CA ALA A 50 -2.03 -6.96 9.45
C ALA A 50 -3.40 -6.31 9.70
N GLY A 51 -4.41 -6.62 8.87
CA GLY A 51 -5.74 -6.06 8.98
C GLY A 51 -5.92 -4.73 8.24
N LEU A 52 -5.07 -4.43 7.24
CA LEU A 52 -5.31 -3.28 6.37
C LEU A 52 -6.65 -3.46 5.65
N ASP A 53 -7.45 -2.38 5.58
CA ASP A 53 -8.80 -2.42 5.02
C ASP A 53 -8.78 -2.68 3.51
N ARG A 54 -7.78 -2.14 2.82
CA ARG A 54 -7.55 -2.32 1.38
C ARG A 54 -6.09 -2.08 1.04
N ILE A 55 -5.66 -2.56 -0.11
CA ILE A 55 -4.29 -2.37 -0.62
C ILE A 55 -4.36 -1.94 -2.08
N PHE A 56 -3.82 -0.77 -2.39
CA PHE A 56 -3.59 -0.33 -3.76
C PHE A 56 -2.24 -0.83 -4.26
N VAL A 57 -2.22 -1.39 -5.45
CA VAL A 57 -1.00 -1.75 -6.18
C VAL A 57 -0.85 -0.79 -7.35
N SER A 58 0.03 0.19 -7.20
CA SER A 58 0.29 1.20 -8.22
C SER A 58 1.42 0.76 -9.14
N SER A 59 1.12 0.58 -10.42
CA SER A 59 2.08 0.13 -11.42
C SER A 59 1.77 0.72 -12.81
N ASP A 60 2.79 0.82 -13.63
CA ASP A 60 2.75 1.02 -15.09
C ASP A 60 2.95 -0.30 -15.85
N ASP A 61 3.20 -1.40 -15.14
CA ASP A 61 3.40 -2.74 -15.68
C ASP A 61 2.08 -3.52 -15.70
N LYS A 62 1.61 -3.86 -16.89
CA LYS A 62 0.37 -4.64 -17.06
C LYS A 62 0.40 -5.99 -16.37
N ALA A 63 1.57 -6.64 -16.28
CA ALA A 63 1.70 -7.92 -15.60
C ALA A 63 1.52 -7.76 -14.08
N VAL A 64 2.02 -6.67 -13.51
CA VAL A 64 1.83 -6.34 -12.09
C VAL A 64 0.36 -5.99 -11.80
N LEU A 65 -0.28 -5.21 -12.67
CA LEU A 65 -1.71 -4.89 -12.53
C LEU A 65 -2.58 -6.15 -12.62
N ALA A 66 -2.29 -7.04 -13.57
CA ALA A 66 -2.99 -8.33 -13.68
C ALA A 66 -2.77 -9.22 -12.45
N ALA A 67 -1.57 -9.18 -11.85
CA ALA A 67 -1.31 -9.90 -10.59
C ALA A 67 -2.12 -9.31 -9.42
N ALA A 68 -2.27 -8.00 -9.36
CA ALA A 68 -3.12 -7.33 -8.37
C ALA A 68 -4.60 -7.72 -8.54
N ASP A 69 -5.11 -7.72 -9.78
CA ASP A 69 -6.49 -8.14 -10.08
C ASP A 69 -6.72 -9.60 -9.68
N ARG A 70 -5.75 -10.49 -9.94
CA ARG A 70 -5.82 -11.88 -9.49
C ARG A 70 -5.91 -11.99 -7.95
N LEU A 71 -5.12 -11.20 -7.24
CA LEU A 71 -5.19 -11.17 -5.78
C LEU A 71 -6.54 -10.62 -5.29
N ASP A 72 -7.08 -9.61 -5.96
CA ASP A 72 -8.39 -9.05 -5.63
C ASP A 72 -9.52 -10.07 -5.80
N GLN A 73 -9.50 -10.86 -6.87
CA GLN A 73 -10.46 -11.94 -7.08
C GLN A 73 -10.48 -12.97 -5.93
N LEU A 74 -9.35 -13.13 -5.24
CA LEU A 74 -9.24 -14.06 -4.11
C LEU A 74 -9.71 -13.44 -2.78
N VAL A 75 -9.49 -12.14 -2.57
CA VAL A 75 -9.67 -11.52 -1.25
C VAL A 75 -10.59 -10.29 -1.25
N GLY A 76 -10.89 -9.68 -2.40
CA GLY A 76 -11.81 -8.54 -2.55
C GLY A 76 -11.32 -7.23 -1.91
N ARG A 77 -10.01 -7.07 -1.71
CA ARG A 77 -9.42 -5.89 -1.02
C ARG A 77 -8.10 -5.43 -1.63
N VAL A 78 -7.75 -5.89 -2.82
CA VAL A 78 -6.53 -5.50 -3.54
C VAL A 78 -6.95 -4.78 -4.81
N LEU A 79 -6.55 -3.53 -4.96
CA LEU A 79 -6.98 -2.65 -6.04
C LEU A 79 -5.80 -2.35 -6.96
N ALA A 80 -5.88 -2.79 -8.22
CA ALA A 80 -4.94 -2.37 -9.24
C ALA A 80 -5.13 -0.89 -9.54
N PHE A 81 -4.02 -0.14 -9.56
CA PHE A 81 -4.00 1.28 -9.84
C PHE A 81 -3.00 1.58 -10.95
N GLU A 82 -3.49 1.93 -12.12
CA GLU A 82 -2.63 2.29 -13.25
C GLU A 82 -1.93 3.62 -12.95
N ARG A 83 -0.60 3.57 -12.85
CA ARG A 83 0.26 4.72 -12.56
C ARG A 83 0.40 5.59 -13.79
N SER A 84 0.25 6.90 -13.62
CA SER A 84 0.51 7.86 -14.69
C SER A 84 1.96 7.77 -15.17
N GLU A 85 2.17 7.92 -16.46
CA GLU A 85 3.49 7.87 -17.11
C GLU A 85 4.51 8.82 -16.45
N ARG A 86 4.08 10.01 -16.05
CA ARG A 86 4.94 11.01 -15.37
C ARG A 86 5.56 10.49 -14.07
N TYR A 87 4.93 9.52 -13.39
CA TYR A 87 5.42 8.92 -12.15
C TYR A 87 6.02 7.52 -12.36
N ALA A 88 6.03 7.01 -13.59
CA ALA A 88 6.64 5.74 -13.96
C ALA A 88 8.10 5.87 -14.41
N ARG A 89 8.57 7.09 -14.66
CA ARG A 89 9.92 7.36 -15.17
C ARG A 89 11.01 6.99 -14.15
N PRO A 90 12.24 6.62 -14.59
CA PRO A 90 13.31 6.23 -13.69
C PRO A 90 13.68 7.25 -12.61
N TRP A 91 13.55 8.55 -12.92
CA TRP A 91 13.83 9.66 -12.01
C TRP A 91 12.61 10.14 -11.20
N SER A 92 11.44 9.54 -11.40
CA SER A 92 10.26 9.89 -10.62
C SER A 92 10.40 9.42 -9.19
N SER A 93 10.07 10.32 -8.24
CA SER A 93 10.10 9.97 -6.83
C SER A 93 8.92 9.08 -6.44
N ASP A 94 9.14 8.19 -5.47
CA ASP A 94 8.06 7.40 -4.86
C ASP A 94 6.96 8.31 -4.29
N MET A 95 7.31 9.50 -3.78
CA MET A 95 6.36 10.46 -3.24
C MET A 95 5.35 10.97 -4.26
N GLY A 96 5.76 11.16 -5.53
CA GLY A 96 4.85 11.54 -6.60
C GLY A 96 3.79 10.47 -6.87
N ALA A 97 4.24 9.22 -7.00
CA ALA A 97 3.37 8.08 -7.21
C ALA A 97 2.47 7.81 -5.97
N LEU A 98 2.99 8.00 -4.77
CA LEU A 98 2.21 7.86 -3.55
C LEU A 98 1.10 8.92 -3.46
N ARG A 99 1.42 10.19 -3.77
CA ARG A 99 0.43 11.27 -3.82
C ARG A 99 -0.69 11.03 -4.84
N GLU A 100 -0.36 10.41 -5.97
CA GLU A 100 -1.35 10.07 -6.99
C GLU A 100 -2.42 9.10 -6.45
N VAL A 101 -1.99 8.10 -5.69
CA VAL A 101 -2.91 7.14 -5.03
C VAL A 101 -3.66 7.81 -3.89
N THR A 102 -2.94 8.52 -3.01
CA THR A 102 -3.53 9.11 -1.79
C THR A 102 -4.51 10.24 -2.08
N ALA A 103 -4.42 10.88 -3.25
CA ALA A 103 -5.42 11.86 -3.69
C ALA A 103 -6.85 11.27 -3.85
N ARG A 104 -6.98 9.95 -3.81
CA ARG A 104 -8.27 9.22 -3.88
C ARG A 104 -8.75 8.70 -2.53
N LEU A 105 -8.01 8.99 -1.48
CA LEU A 105 -8.30 8.55 -0.12
C LEU A 105 -8.87 9.70 0.70
N ASP A 106 -9.55 9.36 1.79
CA ASP A 106 -10.00 10.35 2.75
C ASP A 106 -8.79 10.92 3.54
N ALA A 107 -8.87 12.17 3.94
CA ALA A 107 -7.75 12.89 4.56
C ALA A 107 -7.30 12.31 5.92
N ASP A 108 -8.15 11.54 6.57
CA ASP A 108 -7.91 10.91 7.87
C ASP A 108 -7.53 9.43 7.76
N GLU A 109 -7.36 8.90 6.54
CA GLU A 109 -6.89 7.53 6.35
C GLU A 109 -5.40 7.41 6.69
N VAL A 110 -5.06 6.36 7.42
CA VAL A 110 -3.66 5.96 7.64
C VAL A 110 -3.16 5.24 6.40
N VAL A 111 -2.06 5.74 5.82
CA VAL A 111 -1.45 5.14 4.64
C VAL A 111 -0.18 4.39 5.02
N VAL A 112 -0.12 3.10 4.67
CA VAL A 112 1.03 2.23 4.87
C VAL A 112 1.71 1.95 3.54
N HIS A 113 2.90 2.50 3.33
CA HIS A 113 3.69 2.21 2.15
C HIS A 113 4.38 0.85 2.28
N LEU A 114 3.92 -0.14 1.53
CA LEU A 114 4.47 -1.49 1.47
C LEU A 114 5.45 -1.59 0.29
N ARG A 115 6.63 -2.15 0.52
CA ARG A 115 7.68 -2.27 -0.50
C ARG A 115 7.91 -3.72 -0.90
N CYS A 116 7.83 -4.06 -2.19
CA CYS A 116 8.17 -5.38 -2.70
C CYS A 116 9.60 -5.81 -2.36
N THR A 117 10.51 -4.85 -2.14
CA THR A 117 11.89 -5.11 -1.71
C THR A 117 12.05 -5.43 -0.23
N ALA A 118 10.96 -5.44 0.53
CA ALA A 118 10.93 -5.82 1.94
C ALA A 118 9.94 -7.00 2.16
N PRO A 119 10.17 -8.18 1.53
CA PRO A 119 9.22 -9.29 1.55
C PRO A 119 9.06 -9.94 2.93
N PHE A 120 9.99 -9.66 3.86
CA PHE A 120 9.97 -10.20 5.23
C PHE A 120 9.32 -9.26 6.25
N VAL A 121 8.64 -8.19 5.80
CA VAL A 121 7.85 -7.35 6.71
C VAL A 121 6.81 -8.20 7.42
N ARG A 122 6.72 -8.07 8.75
CA ARG A 122 5.77 -8.87 9.53
C ARG A 122 4.46 -8.12 9.73
N ALA A 123 3.36 -8.85 9.64
CA ALA A 123 2.03 -8.30 9.92
C ALA A 123 1.93 -7.65 11.31
N ALA A 124 2.63 -8.20 12.30
CA ALA A 124 2.67 -7.64 13.65
C ALA A 124 3.29 -6.23 13.70
N ASP A 125 4.35 -6.00 12.93
CA ASP A 125 5.02 -4.69 12.88
C ASP A 125 4.12 -3.65 12.20
N ILE A 126 3.44 -4.04 11.12
CA ILE A 126 2.47 -3.18 10.43
C ILE A 126 1.32 -2.81 11.38
N ARG A 127 0.73 -3.79 12.09
CA ARG A 127 -0.33 -3.54 13.08
C ARG A 127 0.10 -2.59 14.16
N MET A 128 1.29 -2.77 14.70
CA MET A 128 1.83 -1.91 15.75
C MET A 128 1.93 -0.45 15.28
N VAL A 129 2.49 -0.22 14.10
CA VAL A 129 2.62 1.15 13.54
C VAL A 129 1.26 1.77 13.26
N VAL A 130 0.31 1.02 12.70
CA VAL A 130 -1.05 1.51 12.47
C VAL A 130 -1.73 1.86 13.80
N ALA A 131 -1.61 1.01 14.82
CA ALA A 131 -2.18 1.28 16.14
C ALA A 131 -1.63 2.56 16.77
N LEU A 132 -0.33 2.81 16.67
CA LEU A 132 0.30 4.04 17.17
C LEU A 132 -0.23 5.31 16.48
N LEU A 133 -0.64 5.22 15.22
CA LEU A 133 -1.18 6.34 14.46
C LEU A 133 -2.70 6.53 14.64
N THR A 134 -3.41 5.47 14.99
CA THR A 134 -4.88 5.49 15.15
C THR A 134 -5.29 5.66 16.61
N ASP A 135 -4.45 5.27 17.55
CA ASP A 135 -4.71 5.44 18.97
C ASP A 135 -4.52 6.90 19.38
N LYS A 136 -5.38 7.41 20.30
CA LYS A 136 -5.47 8.83 20.70
C LYS A 136 -4.25 9.30 21.52
N GLY A 137 -3.09 9.11 20.99
CA GLY A 137 -1.84 9.47 21.63
C GLY A 137 -0.72 9.73 20.63
N SER A 138 -1.07 10.15 19.39
CA SER A 138 -0.04 10.62 18.46
C SER A 138 0.83 11.65 19.18
N PRO A 139 2.12 11.39 19.39
CA PRO A 139 3.02 12.45 19.81
C PRO A 139 2.89 13.56 18.76
N GLU A 140 2.55 14.77 19.21
CA GLU A 140 2.64 15.95 18.36
C GLU A 140 4.08 16.06 17.88
N TRP A 141 4.35 15.64 16.66
CA TRP A 141 5.59 15.97 15.98
C TRP A 141 5.49 17.43 15.58
N SER A 142 5.71 18.32 16.55
CA SER A 142 5.97 19.72 16.23
C SER A 142 7.34 19.79 15.57
N VAL A 143 7.32 20.08 14.27
CA VAL A 143 8.49 20.47 13.49
C VAL A 143 8.85 21.91 13.80
#